data_9021d8641568b508abf038fc8372039e
#
_entry.id   9021d8641568b508abf038fc8372039e
#
_cell.length_a   1.000
_cell.length_b   1.000
_cell.length_c   1.000
_cell.angle_alpha   90.00
_cell.angle_beta   90.00
_cell.angle_gamma   90.00
#
_symmetry.space_group_name_H-M   'P 1'
#
loop_
_entity.id
_entity.type
_entity.pdbx_description
1 polymer ?
#
loop_
_entity_poly.entity_id
_entity_poly.type
_entity_poly.pdbx_seq_one_letter_code
_entity_poly.pdbx_strand_id
1 'polypeptide(L)'
;MKSILSRIGLFAFICTFAISLVASQNMATAEGLQKVTIRVSADLPPPPHPTAIAMEWFKKKVESDFPSGSKVRNFFAGALYKDPDAMTAMSQGNLEMGWLVTGKTAATDIWMSIISQPGVLTTAAAVHDLANQPTGKMLLKRLKDKHNIEAFGFADLSFALGMAGKKRLLKIDSFKGSKIRTFAAAINPVVASWGGSPVVMSFGDVPSALESGVLDGVITSIGGWRAITEQTPYYTVAGIATVAFDNYWVGASAKWMNKLNKTTQNKIRSLMKEAINYQNELNWCNDQFAIRAYSTTDPSKPGIYQANASEAAPLQKAIGNNVANYLKGKLPDDADPWVDRFLKDGKAASVKYGPGTDPVTKLDCSKYEKLLKKKKK
;
A
#
# COMPACT_ATOMS: atom_id res chain seq x y z
N MET A 1 -60.11 59.00 0.33
CA MET A 1 -59.53 58.01 -0.62
C MET A 1 -58.11 58.36 -1.14
N LYS A 2 -57.27 59.11 -0.37
CA LYS A 2 -55.90 59.50 -0.81
C LYS A 2 -54.78 59.02 0.13
N SER A 3 -55.04 58.16 1.13
CA SER A 3 -54.04 57.74 2.11
C SER A 3 -53.62 56.20 2.06
N ILE A 4 -54.28 55.43 1.21
CA ILE A 4 -54.03 53.95 1.14
C ILE A 4 -53.02 53.57 0.06
N LEU A 5 -52.87 54.37 -1.00
CA LEU A 5 -51.97 54.16 -2.10
C LEU A 5 -50.45 54.40 -1.83
N SER A 6 -50.19 55.23 -0.78
CA SER A 6 -48.80 55.60 -0.40
C SER A 6 -48.08 54.49 0.44
N ARG A 7 -48.85 53.62 1.09
CA ARG A 7 -48.26 52.57 1.97
C ARG A 7 -47.95 51.27 1.25
N ILE A 8 -48.55 51.00 0.09
CA ILE A 8 -48.33 49.80 -0.70
C ILE A 8 -47.05 49.93 -1.52
N GLY A 9 -46.69 51.11 -2.00
CA GLY A 9 -45.45 51.35 -2.77
C GLY A 9 -44.16 51.23 -1.95
N LEU A 10 -44.22 51.49 -0.64
CA LEU A 10 -43.03 51.45 0.21
C LEU A 10 -42.70 50.04 0.67
N PHE A 11 -43.71 49.16 0.81
CA PHE A 11 -43.49 47.73 1.15
C PHE A 11 -42.96 46.91 -0.03
N ALA A 12 -43.36 47.22 -1.27
CA ALA A 12 -42.88 46.52 -2.47
C ALA A 12 -41.41 46.86 -2.76
N PHE A 13 -40.93 48.05 -2.42
CA PHE A 13 -39.54 48.45 -2.67
C PHE A 13 -38.57 47.88 -1.62
N ILE A 14 -39.02 47.64 -0.40
CA ILE A 14 -38.19 47.02 0.67
C ILE A 14 -38.05 45.51 0.46
N CYS A 15 -39.11 44.83 -0.03
CA CYS A 15 -39.03 43.39 -0.31
C CYS A 15 -38.15 43.04 -1.54
N THR A 16 -38.13 43.90 -2.57
CA THR A 16 -37.24 43.66 -3.75
C THR A 16 -35.78 43.93 -3.44
N PHE A 17 -35.45 44.84 -2.52
CA PHE A 17 -34.06 45.08 -2.11
C PHE A 17 -33.51 43.99 -1.15
N ALA A 18 -34.36 43.39 -0.32
CA ALA A 18 -34.00 42.31 0.58
C ALA A 18 -33.78 41.00 -0.17
N ILE A 19 -34.53 40.73 -1.24
CA ILE A 19 -34.36 39.51 -2.06
C ILE A 19 -33.08 39.59 -2.91
N SER A 20 -32.68 40.77 -3.39
CA SER A 20 -31.40 40.93 -4.12
C SER A 20 -30.15 40.86 -3.22
N LEU A 21 -30.25 41.16 -1.91
CA LEU A 21 -29.13 40.99 -0.98
C LEU A 21 -28.95 39.55 -0.52
N VAL A 22 -29.99 38.71 -0.49
CA VAL A 22 -29.90 37.30 -0.09
C VAL A 22 -29.41 36.43 -1.27
N ALA A 23 -29.69 36.83 -2.52
CA ALA A 23 -29.22 36.14 -3.70
C ALA A 23 -27.71 36.36 -3.98
N SER A 24 -27.09 37.39 -3.42
CA SER A 24 -25.66 37.68 -3.61
C SER A 24 -24.72 37.02 -2.58
N GLN A 25 -25.24 36.30 -1.60
CA GLN A 25 -24.39 35.66 -0.56
C GLN A 25 -24.04 34.19 -0.81
N ASN A 26 -24.49 33.58 -1.89
CA ASN A 26 -24.22 32.16 -2.17
C ASN A 26 -23.51 31.86 -3.50
N MET A 27 -22.93 32.86 -4.14
CA MET A 27 -21.91 32.58 -5.16
C MET A 27 -20.52 32.60 -4.49
N ALA A 28 -20.25 31.63 -3.64
CA ALA A 28 -18.87 31.23 -3.44
C ALA A 28 -18.39 30.72 -4.80
N THR A 29 -17.72 31.58 -5.57
CA THR A 29 -17.01 31.14 -6.79
C THR A 29 -16.15 29.95 -6.39
N ALA A 30 -16.44 28.78 -6.94
CA ALA A 30 -15.62 27.60 -6.70
C ALA A 30 -14.19 28.00 -7.09
N GLU A 31 -13.32 28.14 -6.10
CA GLU A 31 -11.91 28.44 -6.37
C GLU A 31 -11.37 27.38 -7.33
N GLY A 32 -10.72 27.82 -8.42
CA GLY A 32 -10.08 26.92 -9.38
C GLY A 32 -9.02 26.04 -8.73
N LEU A 33 -8.55 25.03 -9.46
CA LEU A 33 -7.43 24.22 -9.02
C LEU A 33 -6.18 25.10 -8.81
N GLN A 34 -5.47 24.89 -7.73
CA GLN A 34 -4.19 25.54 -7.45
C GLN A 34 -3.04 24.78 -8.13
N LYS A 35 -2.00 25.51 -8.51
CA LYS A 35 -0.72 24.92 -8.90
C LYS A 35 -0.09 24.19 -7.71
N VAL A 36 0.42 22.98 -7.95
CA VAL A 36 1.03 22.15 -6.91
C VAL A 36 2.43 21.66 -7.30
N THR A 37 3.27 21.48 -6.28
CA THR A 37 4.54 20.75 -6.40
C THR A 37 4.51 19.66 -5.34
N ILE A 38 4.61 18.40 -5.77
CA ILE A 38 4.45 17.24 -4.91
C ILE A 38 5.70 16.37 -5.02
N ARG A 39 6.39 16.15 -3.90
CA ARG A 39 7.41 15.10 -3.77
C ARG A 39 6.73 13.87 -3.18
N VAL A 40 6.96 12.71 -3.80
CA VAL A 40 6.43 11.42 -3.35
C VAL A 40 7.59 10.50 -3.05
N SER A 41 7.70 10.00 -1.82
CA SER A 41 8.72 9.02 -1.45
C SER A 41 8.13 7.62 -1.37
N ALA A 42 8.90 6.62 -1.83
CA ALA A 42 8.54 5.21 -1.76
C ALA A 42 9.81 4.33 -1.78
N ASP A 43 9.88 3.36 -0.86
CA ASP A 43 11.00 2.41 -0.80
C ASP A 43 10.68 1.14 -1.58
N LEU A 44 10.56 1.29 -2.91
CA LEU A 44 10.27 0.22 -3.88
C LEU A 44 11.03 0.47 -5.19
N PRO A 45 11.27 -0.57 -6.02
CA PRO A 45 11.93 -0.41 -7.31
C PRO A 45 11.20 0.56 -8.24
N PRO A 46 11.92 1.24 -9.17
CA PRO A 46 11.29 2.02 -10.24
C PRO A 46 10.49 1.11 -11.20
N PRO A 47 9.76 1.70 -12.19
CA PRO A 47 9.11 0.91 -13.24
C PRO A 47 10.08 -0.10 -13.90
N PRO A 48 9.63 -1.31 -14.21
CA PRO A 48 8.23 -1.75 -14.33
C PRO A 48 7.60 -2.33 -13.04
N HIS A 49 8.05 -1.92 -11.84
CA HIS A 49 7.35 -2.31 -10.61
C HIS A 49 5.90 -1.77 -10.67
N PRO A 50 4.86 -2.59 -10.39
CA PRO A 50 3.46 -2.19 -10.60
C PRO A 50 3.08 -0.93 -9.80
N THR A 51 3.49 -0.83 -8.55
CA THR A 51 3.26 0.37 -7.73
C THR A 51 3.93 1.62 -8.32
N ALA A 52 5.16 1.49 -8.83
CA ALA A 52 5.85 2.59 -9.47
C ALA A 52 5.13 3.07 -10.75
N ILE A 53 4.51 2.14 -11.51
CA ILE A 53 3.68 2.49 -12.67
C ILE A 53 2.45 3.31 -12.22
N ALA A 54 1.79 2.94 -11.12
CA ALA A 54 0.67 3.69 -10.57
C ALA A 54 1.09 5.09 -10.08
N MET A 55 2.26 5.22 -9.46
CA MET A 55 2.83 6.53 -9.09
C MET A 55 3.13 7.42 -10.30
N GLU A 56 3.66 6.84 -11.39
CA GLU A 56 3.87 7.57 -12.64
C GLU A 56 2.55 7.94 -13.33
N TRP A 57 1.51 7.12 -13.21
CA TRP A 57 0.17 7.46 -13.66
C TRP A 57 -0.39 8.67 -12.87
N PHE A 58 -0.29 8.65 -11.54
CA PHE A 58 -0.69 9.77 -10.68
C PHE A 58 0.04 11.06 -11.07
N LYS A 59 1.36 10.99 -11.26
CA LYS A 59 2.18 12.11 -11.74
C LYS A 59 1.61 12.69 -13.02
N LYS A 60 1.39 11.85 -14.06
CA LYS A 60 0.86 12.30 -15.36
C LYS A 60 -0.51 12.98 -15.19
N LYS A 61 -1.39 12.44 -14.36
CA LYS A 61 -2.71 13.00 -14.08
C LYS A 61 -2.64 14.36 -13.41
N VAL A 62 -1.78 14.53 -12.42
CA VAL A 62 -1.58 15.84 -11.77
C VAL A 62 -1.00 16.84 -12.77
N GLU A 63 0.02 16.46 -13.52
CA GLU A 63 0.67 17.36 -14.48
C GLU A 63 -0.23 17.74 -15.66
N SER A 64 -1.26 16.91 -16.02
CA SER A 64 -2.24 17.22 -17.05
C SER A 64 -3.47 18.00 -16.55
N ASP A 65 -3.97 17.65 -15.37
CA ASP A 65 -5.28 18.12 -14.89
C ASP A 65 -5.17 19.42 -14.07
N PHE A 66 -3.98 19.76 -13.56
CA PHE A 66 -3.74 20.95 -12.73
C PHE A 66 -3.15 22.09 -13.54
N PRO A 67 -3.17 23.35 -13.01
CA PRO A 67 -2.61 24.51 -13.70
C PRO A 67 -1.17 24.28 -14.18
N SER A 68 -0.83 24.87 -15.30
CA SER A 68 0.50 24.79 -15.93
C SER A 68 1.62 25.05 -14.92
N GLY A 69 2.66 24.21 -14.99
CA GLY A 69 3.79 24.22 -14.06
C GLY A 69 3.55 23.46 -12.76
N SER A 70 2.39 22.77 -12.58
CA SER A 70 2.24 21.76 -11.55
C SER A 70 3.20 20.59 -11.81
N LYS A 71 3.81 20.03 -10.75
CA LYS A 71 4.85 18.99 -10.88
C LYS A 71 4.69 17.93 -9.81
N VAL A 72 4.93 16.68 -10.18
CA VAL A 72 5.12 15.56 -9.26
C VAL A 72 6.51 14.97 -9.47
N ARG A 73 7.23 14.75 -8.37
CA ARG A 73 8.56 14.10 -8.37
C ARG A 73 8.47 12.82 -7.55
N ASN A 74 8.53 11.68 -8.22
CA ASN A 74 8.58 10.37 -7.58
C ASN A 74 10.02 10.01 -7.24
N PHE A 75 10.26 9.59 -5.99
CA PHE A 75 11.55 9.11 -5.51
C PHE A 75 11.38 7.64 -5.12
N PHE A 76 12.03 6.76 -5.86
CA PHE A 76 12.00 5.30 -5.69
C PHE A 76 13.19 4.82 -4.87
N ALA A 77 13.13 3.55 -4.42
CA ALA A 77 14.20 2.86 -3.69
C ALA A 77 14.71 3.60 -2.44
N GLY A 78 13.84 4.39 -1.81
CA GLY A 78 14.22 5.17 -0.63
C GLY A 78 15.17 6.34 -0.91
N ALA A 79 15.31 6.76 -2.18
CA ALA A 79 16.28 7.78 -2.60
C ALA A 79 16.10 9.17 -1.94
N LEU A 80 14.88 9.52 -1.51
CA LEU A 80 14.65 10.74 -0.74
C LEU A 80 14.53 10.43 0.75
N TYR A 81 13.65 9.48 1.09
CA TYR A 81 13.44 8.97 2.44
C TYR A 81 13.12 7.47 2.38
N LYS A 82 13.65 6.68 3.32
CA LYS A 82 13.14 5.33 3.63
C LYS A 82 11.77 5.45 4.31
N ASP A 83 10.95 4.40 4.29
CA ASP A 83 9.56 4.49 4.72
C ASP A 83 9.35 5.07 6.13
N PRO A 84 10.12 4.70 7.18
CA PRO A 84 9.98 5.31 8.51
C PRO A 84 10.28 6.82 8.51
N ASP A 85 11.36 7.22 7.81
CA ASP A 85 11.77 8.62 7.73
C ASP A 85 10.78 9.44 6.88
N ALA A 86 10.22 8.83 5.81
CA ALA A 86 9.17 9.44 5.00
C ALA A 86 7.92 9.73 5.82
N MET A 87 7.49 8.78 6.68
CA MET A 87 6.36 8.98 7.59
C MET A 87 6.62 10.15 8.54
N THR A 88 7.81 10.23 9.12
CA THR A 88 8.22 11.34 9.99
C THR A 88 8.25 12.67 9.24
N ALA A 89 8.84 12.71 8.03
CA ALA A 89 8.91 13.91 7.21
C ALA A 89 7.50 14.42 6.80
N MET A 90 6.58 13.52 6.47
CA MET A 90 5.18 13.88 6.19
C MET A 90 4.48 14.45 7.42
N SER A 91 4.65 13.82 8.58
CA SER A 91 4.09 14.30 9.85
C SER A 91 4.53 15.74 10.18
N GLN A 92 5.78 16.05 9.90
CA GLN A 92 6.38 17.38 10.11
C GLN A 92 6.02 18.40 9.01
N GLY A 93 5.54 17.95 7.84
CA GLY A 93 5.25 18.80 6.68
C GLY A 93 6.46 19.03 5.76
N ASN A 94 7.50 18.23 5.91
CA ASN A 94 8.76 18.30 5.13
C ASN A 94 8.70 17.44 3.84
N LEU A 95 7.67 16.61 3.70
CA LEU A 95 7.36 15.79 2.52
C LEU A 95 5.86 15.87 2.25
N GLU A 96 5.47 16.05 0.99
CA GLU A 96 4.07 16.22 0.61
C GLU A 96 3.31 14.89 0.66
N MET A 97 3.86 13.81 0.08
CA MET A 97 3.15 12.54 -0.05
C MET A 97 4.09 11.33 0.10
N GLY A 98 3.50 10.19 0.48
CA GLY A 98 4.19 8.91 0.58
C GLY A 98 3.33 7.74 0.10
N TRP A 99 4.02 6.76 -0.48
CA TRP A 99 3.54 5.42 -0.79
C TRP A 99 4.36 4.45 0.06
N LEU A 100 3.93 4.20 1.30
CA LEU A 100 4.77 3.60 2.33
C LEU A 100 4.27 2.22 2.73
N VAL A 101 5.18 1.26 2.81
CA VAL A 101 4.87 -0.10 3.27
C VAL A 101 4.48 -0.05 4.74
N THR A 102 3.27 -0.52 5.05
CA THR A 102 2.64 -0.35 6.37
C THR A 102 3.53 -0.92 7.48
N GLY A 103 3.98 -2.16 7.35
CA GLY A 103 4.83 -2.79 8.36
C GLY A 103 6.22 -2.17 8.51
N LYS A 104 6.77 -1.50 7.47
CA LYS A 104 8.03 -0.76 7.59
C LYS A 104 7.87 0.49 8.45
N THR A 105 6.71 1.16 8.34
CA THR A 105 6.42 2.35 9.15
C THR A 105 6.19 2.03 10.63
N ALA A 106 6.13 0.75 10.99
CA ALA A 106 6.13 0.29 12.38
C ALA A 106 7.38 0.72 13.19
N ALA A 107 8.49 1.06 12.52
CA ALA A 107 9.65 1.65 13.18
C ALA A 107 9.36 3.06 13.74
N THR A 108 8.41 3.79 13.15
CA THR A 108 7.93 5.10 13.62
C THR A 108 6.68 4.95 14.52
N ASP A 109 5.77 4.03 14.18
CA ASP A 109 4.58 3.73 14.97
C ASP A 109 4.30 2.22 14.93
N ILE A 110 4.61 1.53 16.00
CA ILE A 110 4.52 0.05 16.12
C ILE A 110 3.11 -0.49 15.81
N TRP A 111 2.05 0.31 15.99
CA TRP A 111 0.68 -0.07 15.67
C TRP A 111 0.50 -0.43 14.19
N MET A 112 1.32 0.13 13.29
CA MET A 112 1.26 -0.18 11.86
C MET A 112 1.59 -1.65 11.57
N SER A 113 2.26 -2.36 12.49
CA SER A 113 2.58 -3.78 12.35
C SER A 113 1.39 -4.72 12.61
N ILE A 114 0.27 -4.25 13.15
CA ILE A 114 -0.88 -5.10 13.53
C ILE A 114 -1.38 -5.92 12.32
N ILE A 115 -1.35 -5.36 11.12
CA ILE A 115 -1.81 -6.06 9.91
C ILE A 115 -0.78 -7.01 9.30
N SER A 116 0.48 -6.97 9.74
CA SER A 116 1.56 -7.82 9.18
C SER A 116 1.48 -9.27 9.66
N GLN A 117 0.27 -9.83 9.75
CA GLN A 117 0.02 -11.19 10.22
C GLN A 117 -0.33 -12.11 9.05
N PRO A 118 0.54 -13.10 8.72
CA PRO A 118 0.28 -14.05 7.65
C PRO A 118 -0.92 -14.95 7.94
N GLY A 119 -1.57 -15.41 6.87
CA GLY A 119 -2.70 -16.35 6.97
C GLY A 119 -4.02 -15.73 7.47
N VAL A 120 -4.12 -14.41 7.56
CA VAL A 120 -5.31 -13.69 8.01
C VAL A 120 -6.17 -13.26 6.83
N LEU A 121 -5.61 -12.50 5.90
CA LEU A 121 -6.28 -12.05 4.66
C LEU A 121 -5.82 -12.94 3.50
N THR A 122 -6.54 -14.04 3.22
CA THR A 122 -6.13 -15.08 2.28
C THR A 122 -6.81 -15.02 0.92
N THR A 123 -7.61 -13.98 0.68
CA THR A 123 -8.25 -13.71 -0.62
C THR A 123 -7.99 -12.28 -1.05
N ALA A 124 -7.96 -12.05 -2.37
CA ALA A 124 -7.71 -10.71 -2.91
C ALA A 124 -8.80 -9.71 -2.48
N ALA A 125 -10.06 -10.13 -2.45
CA ALA A 125 -11.16 -9.27 -2.00
C ALA A 125 -11.05 -8.90 -0.51
N ALA A 126 -10.59 -9.82 0.36
CA ALA A 126 -10.36 -9.50 1.77
C ALA A 126 -9.22 -8.50 1.94
N VAL A 127 -8.16 -8.60 1.13
CA VAL A 127 -7.06 -7.62 1.10
C VAL A 127 -7.56 -6.25 0.65
N HIS A 128 -8.32 -6.17 -0.45
CA HIS A 128 -8.90 -4.92 -0.95
C HIS A 128 -9.85 -4.25 0.04
N ASP A 129 -10.60 -5.05 0.82
CA ASP A 129 -11.57 -4.53 1.79
C ASP A 129 -10.90 -4.06 3.10
N LEU A 130 -9.58 -4.17 3.26
CA LEU A 130 -8.88 -3.83 4.50
C LEU A 130 -9.22 -2.41 4.99
N ALA A 131 -9.30 -1.42 4.10
CA ALA A 131 -9.64 -0.05 4.46
C ALA A 131 -11.05 0.09 5.08
N ASN A 132 -11.96 -0.84 4.81
CA ASN A 132 -13.32 -0.89 5.35
C ASN A 132 -13.41 -1.74 6.62
N GLN A 133 -12.43 -2.58 6.91
CA GLN A 133 -12.37 -3.38 8.12
C GLN A 133 -12.07 -2.51 9.36
N PRO A 134 -12.51 -2.90 10.56
CA PRO A 134 -12.30 -2.10 11.77
C PRO A 134 -10.83 -1.76 12.04
N THR A 135 -9.92 -2.72 11.89
CA THR A 135 -8.50 -2.51 12.10
C THR A 135 -7.92 -1.56 11.06
N GLY A 136 -8.27 -1.70 9.78
CA GLY A 136 -7.83 -0.78 8.74
C GLY A 136 -8.30 0.66 8.99
N LYS A 137 -9.59 0.84 9.35
CA LYS A 137 -10.13 2.15 9.73
C LYS A 137 -9.41 2.77 10.92
N MET A 138 -9.10 1.97 11.94
CA MET A 138 -8.35 2.42 13.11
C MET A 138 -6.96 2.90 12.72
N LEU A 139 -6.23 2.16 11.88
CA LEU A 139 -4.89 2.55 11.44
C LEU A 139 -4.90 3.83 10.60
N LEU A 140 -5.85 3.97 9.65
CA LEU A 140 -5.99 5.20 8.85
C LEU A 140 -6.34 6.41 9.73
N LYS A 141 -7.21 6.22 10.72
CA LYS A 141 -7.53 7.25 11.72
C LYS A 141 -6.31 7.63 12.55
N ARG A 142 -5.52 6.64 12.99
CA ARG A 142 -4.30 6.86 13.77
C ARG A 142 -3.26 7.69 13.01
N LEU A 143 -3.06 7.43 11.71
CA LEU A 143 -2.19 8.25 10.85
C LEU A 143 -2.58 9.73 10.88
N LYS A 144 -3.89 10.01 10.87
CA LYS A 144 -4.40 11.39 10.97
C LYS A 144 -4.17 11.97 12.37
N ASP A 145 -4.59 11.27 13.41
CA ASP A 145 -4.69 11.83 14.76
C ASP A 145 -3.32 11.94 15.45
N LYS A 146 -2.42 10.98 15.20
CA LYS A 146 -1.10 10.94 15.86
C LYS A 146 0.01 11.52 15.01
N HIS A 147 -0.13 11.44 13.68
CA HIS A 147 0.96 11.77 12.76
C HIS A 147 0.65 12.92 11.82
N ASN A 148 -0.53 13.57 11.90
CA ASN A 148 -0.94 14.64 11.00
C ASN A 148 -0.83 14.24 9.52
N ILE A 149 -1.15 12.98 9.19
CA ILE A 149 -1.13 12.43 7.85
C ILE A 149 -2.56 12.12 7.42
N GLU A 150 -3.00 12.70 6.32
CA GLU A 150 -4.24 12.32 5.67
C GLU A 150 -3.96 11.08 4.81
N ALA A 151 -4.33 9.91 5.29
CA ALA A 151 -4.23 8.67 4.53
C ALA A 151 -5.46 8.48 3.64
N PHE A 152 -5.24 8.17 2.36
CA PHE A 152 -6.29 7.99 1.36
C PHE A 152 -6.79 6.55 1.28
N GLY A 153 -6.03 5.60 1.78
CA GLY A 153 -6.37 4.18 1.81
C GLY A 153 -5.15 3.27 1.82
N PHE A 154 -5.45 1.98 1.69
CA PHE A 154 -4.44 0.95 1.49
C PHE A 154 -4.40 0.55 0.02
N ALA A 155 -3.20 0.23 -0.46
CA ALA A 155 -2.97 -0.29 -1.79
C ALA A 155 -2.15 -1.58 -1.71
N ASP A 156 -2.43 -2.54 -2.59
CA ASP A 156 -1.81 -3.85 -2.52
C ASP A 156 -0.30 -3.79 -2.80
N LEU A 157 0.45 -4.57 -2.04
CA LEU A 157 1.87 -4.77 -2.29
C LEU A 157 2.09 -5.94 -3.25
N SER A 158 1.43 -7.06 -3.01
CA SER A 158 1.36 -8.25 -3.86
C SER A 158 0.42 -9.26 -3.22
N PHE A 159 -0.30 -10.02 -4.03
CA PHE A 159 -1.08 -11.17 -3.56
C PHE A 159 -0.21 -12.41 -3.33
N ALA A 160 0.94 -12.48 -3.99
CA ALA A 160 1.88 -13.58 -3.94
C ALA A 160 3.21 -13.14 -3.33
N LEU A 161 3.16 -12.66 -2.07
CA LEU A 161 4.38 -12.50 -1.27
C LEU A 161 5.02 -13.86 -1.06
N GLY A 162 6.29 -13.97 -1.38
CA GLY A 162 7.00 -15.24 -1.39
C GLY A 162 8.46 -15.13 -0.96
N MET A 163 9.16 -16.24 -1.13
CA MET A 163 10.54 -16.42 -0.74
C MET A 163 11.44 -16.48 -1.99
N ALA A 164 12.27 -15.45 -2.19
CA ALA A 164 13.31 -15.41 -3.20
C ALA A 164 14.62 -15.94 -2.61
N GLY A 165 15.40 -16.71 -3.37
CA GLY A 165 16.67 -17.25 -2.88
C GLY A 165 17.64 -17.65 -3.96
N LYS A 166 18.92 -17.81 -3.58
CA LYS A 166 19.97 -18.42 -4.40
C LYS A 166 19.71 -19.93 -4.62
N LYS A 167 18.93 -20.52 -3.71
CA LYS A 167 18.38 -21.88 -3.78
C LYS A 167 16.88 -21.85 -3.50
N ARG A 168 16.17 -22.94 -3.78
CA ARG A 168 14.73 -23.05 -3.48
C ARG A 168 14.48 -23.03 -1.97
N LEU A 169 13.72 -22.07 -1.51
CA LEU A 169 13.23 -21.95 -0.14
C LEU A 169 11.80 -22.51 -0.10
N LEU A 170 11.64 -23.79 0.24
CA LEU A 170 10.35 -24.49 0.21
C LEU A 170 10.12 -25.32 1.47
N LYS A 171 11.13 -26.07 1.91
CA LYS A 171 11.08 -26.90 3.12
C LYS A 171 11.74 -26.17 4.27
N ILE A 172 11.29 -26.42 5.51
CA ILE A 172 11.86 -25.80 6.74
C ILE A 172 13.39 -25.96 6.75
N ASP A 173 13.91 -27.13 6.41
CA ASP A 173 15.37 -27.37 6.36
C ASP A 173 16.12 -26.47 5.36
N SER A 174 15.44 -25.93 4.33
CA SER A 174 16.07 -25.02 3.37
C SER A 174 16.36 -23.63 3.96
N PHE A 175 15.75 -23.28 5.08
CA PHE A 175 15.95 -22.01 5.77
C PHE A 175 17.04 -22.06 6.84
N LYS A 176 17.37 -23.26 7.36
CA LYS A 176 18.36 -23.42 8.42
C LYS A 176 19.70 -22.80 8.03
N GLY A 177 20.22 -21.93 8.90
CA GLY A 177 21.47 -21.21 8.69
C GLY A 177 21.44 -20.13 7.61
N SER A 178 20.29 -19.90 6.95
CA SER A 178 20.15 -18.89 5.91
C SER A 178 19.78 -17.52 6.50
N LYS A 179 20.45 -16.49 6.04
CA LYS A 179 20.13 -15.09 6.36
C LYS A 179 19.08 -14.57 5.38
N ILE A 180 17.86 -14.40 5.87
CA ILE A 180 16.71 -14.07 5.04
C ILE A 180 16.27 -12.64 5.35
N ARG A 181 16.29 -11.78 4.32
CA ARG A 181 15.76 -10.43 4.45
C ARG A 181 14.27 -10.45 4.65
N THR A 182 13.81 -9.71 5.64
CA THR A 182 12.41 -9.33 5.84
C THR A 182 12.22 -7.83 5.57
N PHE A 183 11.02 -7.43 5.18
CA PHE A 183 10.72 -6.02 4.92
C PHE A 183 10.25 -5.26 6.18
N ALA A 184 9.86 -5.98 7.24
CA ALA A 184 9.39 -5.43 8.50
C ALA A 184 9.74 -6.35 9.67
N ALA A 185 9.97 -5.78 10.84
CA ALA A 185 10.34 -6.55 12.05
C ALA A 185 9.26 -7.56 12.46
N ALA A 186 7.97 -7.27 12.21
CA ALA A 186 6.86 -8.18 12.50
C ALA A 186 6.92 -9.49 11.67
N ILE A 187 7.67 -9.53 10.57
CA ILE A 187 7.86 -10.73 9.75
C ILE A 187 9.06 -11.57 10.23
N ASN A 188 9.90 -11.06 11.13
CA ASN A 188 11.04 -11.80 11.67
C ASN A 188 10.63 -13.14 12.33
N PRO A 189 9.54 -13.21 13.13
CA PRO A 189 9.09 -14.47 13.70
C PRO A 189 8.76 -15.55 12.66
N VAL A 190 8.35 -15.17 11.45
CA VAL A 190 8.10 -16.10 10.34
C VAL A 190 9.38 -16.83 9.97
N VAL A 191 10.44 -16.06 9.66
CA VAL A 191 11.76 -16.62 9.28
C VAL A 191 12.38 -17.41 10.42
N ALA A 192 12.31 -16.90 11.65
CA ALA A 192 12.81 -17.58 12.85
C ALA A 192 12.08 -18.92 13.09
N SER A 193 10.77 -18.99 12.84
CA SER A 193 9.96 -20.23 12.96
C SER A 193 10.42 -21.33 11.99
N TRP A 194 11.09 -20.97 10.91
CA TRP A 194 11.66 -21.88 9.93
C TRP A 194 13.15 -22.19 10.17
N GLY A 195 13.74 -21.63 11.25
CA GLY A 195 15.16 -21.84 11.60
C GLY A 195 16.13 -20.97 10.80
N GLY A 196 15.64 -19.95 10.10
CA GLY A 196 16.44 -18.94 9.43
C GLY A 196 16.78 -17.76 10.33
N SER A 197 17.75 -16.95 9.93
CA SER A 197 18.15 -15.70 10.59
C SER A 197 17.52 -14.49 9.87
N PRO A 198 16.53 -13.81 10.45
CA PRO A 198 15.88 -12.67 9.80
C PRO A 198 16.77 -11.42 9.84
N VAL A 199 16.80 -10.66 8.75
CA VAL A 199 17.50 -9.38 8.62
C VAL A 199 16.51 -8.34 8.08
N VAL A 200 16.15 -7.34 8.88
CA VAL A 200 15.30 -6.23 8.40
C VAL A 200 16.15 -5.27 7.56
N MET A 201 15.72 -5.01 6.33
CA MET A 201 16.47 -4.17 5.40
C MET A 201 15.55 -3.49 4.39
N SER A 202 15.84 -2.23 4.05
CA SER A 202 15.22 -1.51 2.93
C SER A 202 15.47 -2.23 1.61
N PHE A 203 14.50 -2.12 0.66
CA PHE A 203 14.66 -2.81 -0.63
C PHE A 203 15.84 -2.27 -1.45
N GLY A 204 16.14 -0.98 -1.34
CA GLY A 204 17.28 -0.36 -2.04
C GLY A 204 18.65 -0.98 -1.71
N ASP A 205 18.79 -1.52 -0.50
CA ASP A 205 20.04 -2.12 0.00
C ASP A 205 20.15 -3.63 -0.35
N VAL A 206 19.04 -4.27 -0.80
CA VAL A 206 18.95 -5.73 -1.01
C VAL A 206 19.89 -6.25 -2.13
N PRO A 207 19.99 -5.61 -3.32
CA PRO A 207 20.86 -6.11 -4.37
C PRO A 207 22.31 -6.27 -3.92
N SER A 208 22.91 -5.24 -3.33
CA SER A 208 24.29 -5.27 -2.85
C SER A 208 24.50 -6.26 -1.70
N ALA A 209 23.52 -6.41 -0.80
CA ALA A 209 23.57 -7.37 0.28
C ALA A 209 23.51 -8.84 -0.22
N LEU A 210 22.79 -9.12 -1.32
CA LEU A 210 22.79 -10.41 -1.99
C LEU A 210 24.11 -10.70 -2.71
N GLU A 211 24.67 -9.69 -3.39
CA GLU A 211 25.95 -9.78 -4.11
C GLU A 211 27.11 -10.06 -3.14
N SER A 212 27.16 -9.32 -2.03
CA SER A 212 28.21 -9.47 -1.01
C SER A 212 28.03 -10.69 -0.10
N GLY A 213 26.94 -11.48 -0.25
CA GLY A 213 26.69 -12.67 0.58
C GLY A 213 26.22 -12.36 2.01
N VAL A 214 25.84 -11.11 2.29
CA VAL A 214 25.18 -10.75 3.56
C VAL A 214 23.80 -11.38 3.67
N LEU A 215 23.12 -11.62 2.53
CA LEU A 215 21.84 -12.29 2.44
C LEU A 215 21.90 -13.54 1.57
N ASP A 216 21.16 -14.57 1.98
CA ASP A 216 20.95 -15.81 1.22
C ASP A 216 19.59 -15.82 0.51
N GLY A 217 18.64 -15.04 1.01
CA GLY A 217 17.30 -14.95 0.45
C GLY A 217 16.52 -13.73 0.95
N VAL A 218 15.31 -13.58 0.42
CA VAL A 218 14.50 -12.39 0.61
C VAL A 218 13.01 -12.77 0.65
N ILE A 219 12.28 -12.34 1.67
CA ILE A 219 10.81 -12.28 1.60
C ILE A 219 10.45 -10.99 0.88
N THR A 220 9.73 -11.11 -0.26
CA THR A 220 9.37 -9.96 -1.10
C THR A 220 8.15 -10.26 -1.98
N SER A 221 7.65 -9.24 -2.67
CA SER A 221 6.64 -9.39 -3.72
C SER A 221 7.23 -9.94 -5.01
N ILE A 222 6.39 -10.47 -5.89
CA ILE A 222 6.82 -10.83 -7.26
C ILE A 222 7.41 -9.62 -8.00
N GLY A 223 6.82 -8.43 -7.82
CA GLY A 223 7.36 -7.19 -8.39
C GLY A 223 8.77 -6.87 -7.90
N GLY A 224 9.03 -7.05 -6.62
CA GLY A 224 10.36 -6.94 -6.03
C GLY A 224 11.32 -8.02 -6.53
N TRP A 225 10.89 -9.29 -6.53
CA TRP A 225 11.71 -10.40 -7.04
C TRP A 225 12.18 -10.16 -8.48
N ARG A 226 11.33 -9.65 -9.33
CA ARG A 226 11.70 -9.36 -10.73
C ARG A 226 12.83 -8.34 -10.88
N ALA A 227 13.10 -7.54 -9.86
CA ALA A 227 14.24 -6.61 -9.85
C ALA A 227 15.56 -7.29 -9.43
N ILE A 228 15.51 -8.48 -8.80
CA ILE A 228 16.67 -9.20 -8.22
C ILE A 228 16.78 -10.64 -8.72
N THR A 229 16.21 -10.97 -9.87
CA THR A 229 16.20 -12.34 -10.44
C THR A 229 17.59 -12.91 -10.73
N GLU A 230 18.56 -12.05 -11.01
CA GLU A 230 19.96 -12.49 -11.27
C GLU A 230 20.61 -13.01 -10.00
N GLN A 231 20.35 -12.39 -8.85
CA GLN A 231 20.89 -12.78 -7.54
C GLN A 231 20.05 -13.89 -6.87
N THR A 232 18.75 -13.93 -7.16
CA THR A 232 17.80 -14.87 -6.55
C THR A 232 16.92 -15.54 -7.62
N PRO A 233 17.47 -16.49 -8.40
CA PRO A 233 16.73 -17.09 -9.51
C PRO A 233 15.54 -17.96 -9.09
N TYR A 234 15.44 -18.36 -7.83
CA TYR A 234 14.35 -19.16 -7.29
C TYR A 234 13.34 -18.28 -6.54
N TYR A 235 12.06 -18.44 -6.85
CA TYR A 235 10.97 -17.78 -6.11
C TYR A 235 9.89 -18.80 -5.74
N THR A 236 9.51 -18.87 -4.48
CA THR A 236 8.47 -19.77 -3.98
C THR A 236 7.27 -18.98 -3.49
N VAL A 237 6.08 -19.31 -4.00
CA VAL A 237 4.80 -18.79 -3.56
C VAL A 237 4.03 -19.90 -2.85
N ALA A 238 3.44 -19.59 -1.70
CA ALA A 238 2.66 -20.54 -0.90
C ALA A 238 1.20 -20.07 -0.69
N GLY A 239 0.60 -19.50 -1.73
CA GLY A 239 -0.76 -18.93 -1.69
C GLY A 239 -0.81 -17.45 -1.32
N ILE A 240 -2.01 -16.87 -1.35
CA ILE A 240 -2.24 -15.45 -1.02
C ILE A 240 -1.98 -15.22 0.46
N ALA A 241 -1.07 -14.29 0.78
CA ALA A 241 -0.76 -13.81 2.12
C ALA A 241 -0.52 -14.91 3.18
N THR A 242 -0.15 -16.12 2.77
CA THR A 242 -0.05 -17.29 3.68
C THR A 242 1.27 -17.33 4.45
N VAL A 243 2.35 -16.79 3.90
CA VAL A 243 3.68 -16.77 4.54
C VAL A 243 4.11 -15.38 4.98
N ALA A 244 3.58 -14.35 4.36
CA ALA A 244 3.76 -12.95 4.74
C ALA A 244 2.60 -12.13 4.20
N PHE A 245 2.24 -11.06 4.89
CA PHE A 245 1.28 -10.08 4.41
C PHE A 245 1.78 -8.67 4.74
N ASP A 246 1.64 -7.78 3.78
CA ASP A 246 1.70 -6.34 3.97
C ASP A 246 1.05 -5.62 2.79
N ASN A 247 0.83 -4.32 2.96
CA ASN A 247 0.36 -3.43 1.90
C ASN A 247 1.03 -2.05 2.05
N TYR A 248 0.73 -1.16 1.11
CA TYR A 248 1.05 0.25 1.26
C TYR A 248 -0.13 0.97 1.90
N TRP A 249 0.13 1.89 2.81
CA TRP A 249 -0.77 3.02 2.99
C TRP A 249 -0.28 4.18 2.14
N VAL A 250 -1.24 4.90 1.56
CA VAL A 250 -0.97 6.03 0.68
C VAL A 250 -1.56 7.27 1.31
N GLY A 251 -0.76 8.31 1.44
CA GLY A 251 -1.21 9.51 2.15
C GLY A 251 -0.43 10.77 1.82
N ALA A 252 -0.90 11.87 2.37
CA ALA A 252 -0.29 13.18 2.28
C ALA A 252 -0.11 13.84 3.65
N SER A 253 0.87 14.70 3.79
CA SER A 253 1.01 15.57 4.95
C SER A 253 -0.26 16.43 5.10
N ALA A 254 -0.93 16.35 6.26
CA ALA A 254 -2.08 17.21 6.53
C ALA A 254 -1.68 18.70 6.57
N LYS A 255 -0.45 19.00 7.02
CA LYS A 255 0.08 20.38 6.99
C LYS A 255 0.19 20.93 5.56
N TRP A 256 0.56 20.08 4.61
CA TRP A 256 0.60 20.47 3.20
C TRP A 256 -0.82 20.56 2.60
N MET A 257 -1.65 19.54 2.80
CA MET A 257 -3.04 19.52 2.30
C MET A 257 -3.83 20.73 2.77
N ASN A 258 -3.68 21.16 4.03
CA ASN A 258 -4.40 22.31 4.60
C ASN A 258 -4.00 23.67 4.00
N LYS A 259 -2.89 23.76 3.26
CA LYS A 259 -2.52 24.96 2.49
C LYS A 259 -3.25 25.08 1.16
N LEU A 260 -3.90 24.01 0.73
CA LEU A 260 -4.61 23.95 -0.55
C LEU A 260 -6.09 24.30 -0.35
N ASN A 261 -6.71 24.93 -1.34
CA ASN A 261 -8.14 25.16 -1.34
C ASN A 261 -8.93 23.85 -1.46
N LYS A 262 -10.20 23.86 -1.13
CA LYS A 262 -11.06 22.66 -1.09
C LYS A 262 -11.16 21.95 -2.43
N THR A 263 -11.24 22.70 -3.53
CA THR A 263 -11.31 22.17 -4.90
C THR A 263 -10.05 21.34 -5.21
N THR A 264 -8.88 21.89 -4.91
CA THR A 264 -7.59 21.22 -5.10
C THR A 264 -7.46 19.98 -4.20
N GLN A 265 -7.83 20.11 -2.92
CA GLN A 265 -7.82 18.95 -1.99
C GLN A 265 -8.72 17.83 -2.49
N ASN A 266 -9.94 18.13 -2.93
CA ASN A 266 -10.90 17.13 -3.41
C ASN A 266 -10.42 16.45 -4.70
N LYS A 267 -9.83 17.22 -5.62
CA LYS A 267 -9.23 16.64 -6.85
C LYS A 267 -8.08 15.68 -6.51
N ILE A 268 -7.20 16.04 -5.57
CA ILE A 268 -6.12 15.15 -5.11
C ILE A 268 -6.70 13.87 -4.51
N ARG A 269 -7.70 13.95 -3.62
CA ARG A 269 -8.36 12.78 -3.03
C ARG A 269 -8.97 11.86 -4.09
N SER A 270 -9.63 12.43 -5.10
CA SER A 270 -10.20 11.66 -6.23
C SER A 270 -9.10 10.93 -7.00
N LEU A 271 -8.05 11.64 -7.42
CA LEU A 271 -6.94 11.03 -8.15
C LEU A 271 -6.21 9.96 -7.34
N MET A 272 -6.10 10.15 -6.02
CA MET A 272 -5.47 9.14 -5.16
C MET A 272 -6.32 7.87 -5.05
N LYS A 273 -7.63 7.99 -4.96
CA LYS A 273 -8.54 6.83 -5.00
C LYS A 273 -8.42 6.07 -6.32
N GLU A 274 -8.36 6.79 -7.43
CA GLU A 274 -8.15 6.19 -8.75
C GLU A 274 -6.78 5.50 -8.84
N ALA A 275 -5.71 6.14 -8.33
CA ALA A 275 -4.36 5.60 -8.33
C ALA A 275 -4.23 4.32 -7.48
N ILE A 276 -4.90 4.26 -6.32
CA ILE A 276 -4.95 3.07 -5.45
C ILE A 276 -5.65 1.92 -6.19
N ASN A 277 -6.80 2.16 -6.80
CA ASN A 277 -7.52 1.15 -7.57
C ASN A 277 -6.67 0.65 -8.75
N TYR A 278 -6.04 1.57 -9.47
CA TYR A 278 -5.15 1.24 -10.60
C TYR A 278 -3.94 0.41 -10.14
N GLN A 279 -3.37 0.72 -8.97
CA GLN A 279 -2.30 -0.08 -8.39
C GLN A 279 -2.75 -1.50 -8.06
N ASN A 280 -3.93 -1.66 -7.47
CA ASN A 280 -4.47 -2.96 -7.10
C ASN A 280 -4.65 -3.86 -8.34
N GLU A 281 -5.21 -3.31 -9.43
CA GLU A 281 -5.30 -3.99 -10.71
C GLU A 281 -3.92 -4.35 -11.30
N LEU A 282 -2.97 -3.40 -11.26
CA LEU A 282 -1.61 -3.63 -11.74
C LEU A 282 -0.87 -4.72 -10.94
N ASN A 283 -1.03 -4.75 -9.61
CA ASN A 283 -0.38 -5.76 -8.77
C ASN A 283 -0.94 -7.15 -9.05
N TRP A 284 -2.28 -7.28 -9.14
CA TRP A 284 -2.88 -8.53 -9.55
C TRP A 284 -2.34 -9.01 -10.90
N CYS A 285 -2.40 -8.15 -11.91
CA CYS A 285 -1.96 -8.49 -13.25
C CYS A 285 -0.45 -8.75 -13.36
N ASN A 286 0.37 -8.07 -12.55
CA ASN A 286 1.80 -8.35 -12.47
C ASN A 286 2.06 -9.77 -11.93
N ASP A 287 1.33 -10.15 -10.87
CA ASP A 287 1.51 -11.48 -10.29
C ASP A 287 1.06 -12.57 -11.28
N GLN A 288 -0.10 -12.40 -11.95
CA GLN A 288 -0.57 -13.32 -12.98
C GLN A 288 0.39 -13.39 -14.18
N PHE A 289 0.87 -12.24 -14.66
CA PHE A 289 1.84 -12.19 -15.75
C PHE A 289 3.14 -12.90 -15.38
N ALA A 290 3.70 -12.62 -14.22
CA ALA A 290 4.97 -13.21 -13.81
C ALA A 290 4.84 -14.72 -13.56
N ILE A 291 3.75 -15.17 -12.95
CA ILE A 291 3.46 -16.59 -12.78
C ILE A 291 3.40 -17.28 -14.14
N ARG A 292 2.67 -16.76 -15.12
CA ARG A 292 2.64 -17.35 -16.48
C ARG A 292 4.00 -17.36 -17.17
N ALA A 293 4.80 -16.29 -17.03
CA ALA A 293 6.05 -16.11 -17.75
C ALA A 293 7.23 -16.87 -17.15
N TYR A 294 7.23 -17.11 -15.85
CA TYR A 294 8.39 -17.62 -15.09
C TYR A 294 8.07 -18.86 -14.26
N SER A 295 6.88 -19.45 -14.35
CA SER A 295 6.53 -20.61 -13.53
C SER A 295 7.35 -21.85 -13.93
N THR A 296 7.62 -22.67 -12.92
CA THR A 296 8.17 -24.00 -13.07
C THR A 296 7.36 -25.00 -12.24
N THR A 297 7.18 -26.20 -12.75
CA THR A 297 6.59 -27.33 -12.03
C THR A 297 7.64 -28.16 -11.29
N ASP A 298 8.92 -27.96 -11.61
CA ASP A 298 10.06 -28.64 -10.99
C ASP A 298 10.70 -27.69 -9.95
N PRO A 299 10.61 -28.00 -8.64
CA PRO A 299 11.17 -27.13 -7.60
C PRO A 299 12.71 -27.03 -7.66
N SER A 300 13.40 -27.93 -8.38
CA SER A 300 14.85 -27.85 -8.57
C SER A 300 15.28 -26.84 -9.61
N LYS A 301 14.36 -26.36 -10.44
CA LYS A 301 14.63 -25.39 -11.52
C LYS A 301 14.42 -23.95 -11.08
N PRO A 302 15.18 -22.98 -11.62
CA PRO A 302 14.90 -21.55 -11.45
C PRO A 302 13.49 -21.17 -11.89
N GLY A 303 12.98 -20.08 -11.35
CA GLY A 303 11.64 -19.53 -11.67
C GLY A 303 10.70 -19.54 -10.49
N ILE A 304 9.42 -19.27 -10.75
CA ILE A 304 8.36 -19.21 -9.75
C ILE A 304 7.79 -20.62 -9.56
N TYR A 305 7.95 -21.16 -8.37
CA TYR A 305 7.32 -22.39 -7.94
C TYR A 305 6.14 -22.09 -7.04
N GLN A 306 4.97 -22.57 -7.40
CA GLN A 306 3.78 -22.46 -6.59
C GLN A 306 3.66 -23.72 -5.72
N ALA A 307 3.98 -23.57 -4.43
CA ALA A 307 3.84 -24.65 -3.47
C ALA A 307 2.37 -25.06 -3.33
N ASN A 308 2.09 -26.35 -3.40
CA ASN A 308 0.74 -26.86 -3.14
C ASN A 308 0.42 -26.81 -1.63
N ALA A 309 -0.83 -27.11 -1.28
CA ALA A 309 -1.30 -27.02 0.10
C ALA A 309 -0.50 -27.92 1.07
N SER A 310 -0.09 -29.11 0.64
CA SER A 310 0.67 -30.06 1.47
C SER A 310 2.12 -29.58 1.71
N GLU A 311 2.70 -28.88 0.76
CA GLU A 311 4.03 -28.27 0.89
C GLU A 311 4.02 -26.97 1.72
N ALA A 312 2.94 -26.19 1.62
CA ALA A 312 2.77 -24.94 2.38
C ALA A 312 2.40 -25.20 3.86
N ALA A 313 1.66 -26.27 4.16
CA ALA A 313 1.15 -26.54 5.50
C ALA A 313 2.22 -26.62 6.60
N PRO A 314 3.39 -27.29 6.40
CA PRO A 314 4.46 -27.30 7.40
C PRO A 314 4.99 -25.89 7.71
N LEU A 315 5.14 -25.03 6.70
CA LEU A 315 5.60 -23.66 6.86
C LEU A 315 4.60 -22.85 7.70
N GLN A 316 3.32 -22.95 7.37
CA GLN A 316 2.24 -22.27 8.10
C GLN A 316 2.11 -22.78 9.54
N LYS A 317 2.17 -24.09 9.74
CA LYS A 317 2.15 -24.72 11.06
C LYS A 317 3.30 -24.24 11.95
N ALA A 318 4.51 -24.09 11.41
CA ALA A 318 5.65 -23.57 12.13
C ALA A 318 5.50 -22.10 12.54
N ILE A 319 4.86 -21.27 11.73
CA ILE A 319 4.55 -19.88 12.07
C ILE A 319 3.57 -19.85 13.27
N GLY A 320 2.50 -20.62 13.22
CA GLY A 320 1.49 -20.69 14.26
C GLY A 320 1.05 -19.29 14.74
N ASN A 321 1.14 -19.05 16.04
CA ASN A 321 0.83 -17.74 16.67
C ASN A 321 2.06 -16.85 16.89
N ASN A 322 3.25 -17.22 16.40
CA ASN A 322 4.50 -16.52 16.73
C ASN A 322 4.49 -15.04 16.34
N VAL A 323 3.83 -14.67 15.22
CA VAL A 323 3.70 -13.25 14.82
C VAL A 323 2.76 -12.52 15.78
N ALA A 324 1.59 -13.08 16.11
CA ALA A 324 0.65 -12.47 17.05
C ALA A 324 1.28 -12.29 18.43
N ASN A 325 1.98 -13.31 18.94
CA ASN A 325 2.70 -13.26 20.22
C ASN A 325 3.81 -12.21 20.21
N TYR A 326 4.58 -12.12 19.11
CA TYR A 326 5.58 -11.09 18.95
C TYR A 326 4.96 -9.68 19.01
N LEU A 327 3.84 -9.48 18.30
CA LEU A 327 3.13 -8.19 18.29
C LEU A 327 2.65 -7.82 19.68
N LYS A 328 1.97 -8.72 20.40
CA LYS A 328 1.51 -8.51 21.78
C LYS A 328 2.66 -8.22 22.77
N GLY A 329 3.83 -8.83 22.56
CA GLY A 329 5.02 -8.53 23.36
C GLY A 329 5.75 -7.24 23.00
N LYS A 330 5.34 -6.52 21.93
CA LYS A 330 5.98 -5.28 21.48
C LYS A 330 5.03 -4.08 21.47
N LEU A 331 3.75 -4.32 21.32
CA LEU A 331 2.71 -3.31 21.32
C LEU A 331 2.39 -2.86 22.76
N PRO A 332 1.91 -1.63 22.97
CA PRO A 332 1.29 -1.26 24.24
C PRO A 332 0.04 -2.12 24.51
N ASP A 333 -0.29 -2.34 25.80
CA ASP A 333 -1.39 -3.20 26.22
C ASP A 333 -2.74 -2.82 25.60
N ASP A 334 -2.98 -1.54 25.35
CA ASP A 334 -4.19 -1.04 24.70
C ASP A 334 -4.29 -1.41 23.20
N ALA A 335 -3.22 -1.91 22.60
CA ALA A 335 -3.18 -2.38 21.23
C ALA A 335 -3.47 -3.89 21.10
N ASP A 336 -3.30 -4.69 22.14
CA ASP A 336 -3.52 -6.15 22.11
C ASP A 336 -4.92 -6.53 21.59
N PRO A 337 -6.02 -5.87 22.02
CA PRO A 337 -7.35 -6.15 21.48
C PRO A 337 -7.43 -5.99 19.95
N TRP A 338 -6.61 -5.12 19.37
CA TRP A 338 -6.57 -4.91 17.92
C TRP A 338 -5.82 -6.00 17.17
N VAL A 339 -4.83 -6.64 17.79
CA VAL A 339 -4.17 -7.85 17.26
C VAL A 339 -5.19 -8.96 17.10
N ASP A 340 -5.96 -9.25 18.17
CA ASP A 340 -7.02 -10.27 18.17
C ASP A 340 -8.17 -9.88 17.22
N ARG A 341 -8.51 -8.60 17.19
CA ARG A 341 -9.55 -8.07 16.31
C ARG A 341 -9.20 -8.31 14.84
N PHE A 342 -7.97 -8.01 14.45
CA PHE A 342 -7.50 -8.24 13.08
C PHE A 342 -7.54 -9.72 12.72
N LEU A 343 -7.07 -10.60 13.63
CA LEU A 343 -7.16 -12.05 13.43
C LEU A 343 -8.60 -12.52 13.19
N LYS A 344 -9.55 -12.05 14.00
CA LYS A 344 -10.96 -12.43 13.90
C LYS A 344 -11.61 -11.88 12.64
N ASP A 345 -11.54 -10.57 12.44
CA ASP A 345 -12.26 -9.88 11.37
C ASP A 345 -11.64 -10.18 10.00
N GLY A 346 -10.31 -10.30 9.91
CA GLY A 346 -9.61 -10.64 8.69
C GLY A 346 -9.91 -12.07 8.23
N LYS A 347 -9.93 -13.04 9.15
CA LYS A 347 -10.35 -14.41 8.84
C LYS A 347 -11.81 -14.45 8.38
N ALA A 348 -12.71 -13.72 9.07
CA ALA A 348 -14.11 -13.62 8.66
C ALA A 348 -14.27 -12.99 7.26
N ALA A 349 -13.49 -11.96 6.95
CA ALA A 349 -13.45 -11.34 5.63
C ALA A 349 -12.97 -12.35 4.56
N SER A 350 -11.92 -13.12 4.83
CA SER A 350 -11.40 -14.15 3.92
C SER A 350 -12.42 -15.25 3.64
N VAL A 351 -13.23 -15.64 4.62
CA VAL A 351 -14.32 -16.59 4.43
C VAL A 351 -15.46 -15.97 3.61
N LYS A 352 -15.89 -14.74 3.95
CA LYS A 352 -16.94 -14.01 3.24
C LYS A 352 -16.63 -13.82 1.77
N TYR A 353 -15.40 -13.49 1.47
CA TYR A 353 -14.92 -13.24 0.12
C TYR A 353 -14.23 -14.48 -0.50
N GLY A 354 -14.70 -15.67 -0.27
CA GLY A 354 -14.09 -16.93 -0.69
C GLY A 354 -13.51 -16.94 -2.11
N PRO A 355 -12.74 -17.96 -2.49
CA PRO A 355 -12.05 -18.00 -3.79
C PRO A 355 -13.02 -17.80 -4.96
N GLY A 356 -12.67 -16.94 -5.92
CA GLY A 356 -13.46 -16.66 -7.13
C GLY A 356 -14.57 -15.62 -6.96
N THR A 357 -14.81 -15.09 -5.75
CA THR A 357 -15.80 -14.01 -5.53
C THR A 357 -15.23 -12.63 -5.82
N ASP A 358 -13.90 -12.50 -5.87
CA ASP A 358 -13.22 -11.23 -6.07
C ASP A 358 -13.31 -10.76 -7.53
N PRO A 359 -13.84 -9.55 -7.79
CA PRO A 359 -13.89 -8.99 -9.14
C PRO A 359 -12.51 -8.89 -9.82
N VAL A 360 -11.44 -8.68 -9.04
CA VAL A 360 -10.08 -8.57 -9.59
C VAL A 360 -9.63 -9.87 -10.27
N THR A 361 -10.12 -11.04 -9.83
CA THR A 361 -9.78 -12.33 -10.44
C THR A 361 -10.33 -12.50 -11.84
N LYS A 362 -11.32 -11.68 -12.22
CA LYS A 362 -11.97 -11.67 -13.55
C LYS A 362 -11.39 -10.56 -14.46
N LEU A 363 -10.37 -9.84 -14.01
CA LEU A 363 -9.80 -8.72 -14.73
C LEU A 363 -9.06 -9.18 -16.00
N ASP A 364 -9.33 -8.54 -17.13
CA ASP A 364 -8.51 -8.69 -18.32
C ASP A 364 -7.16 -7.99 -18.13
N CYS A 365 -6.15 -8.79 -17.88
CA CYS A 365 -4.77 -8.31 -17.66
C CYS A 365 -4.00 -8.00 -18.94
N SER A 366 -4.52 -8.31 -20.11
CA SER A 366 -3.83 -8.10 -21.40
C SER A 366 -3.46 -6.63 -21.62
N LYS A 367 -4.35 -5.72 -21.21
CA LYS A 367 -4.15 -4.26 -21.26
C LYS A 367 -2.93 -3.76 -20.50
N TYR A 368 -2.46 -4.50 -19.49
CA TYR A 368 -1.33 -4.12 -18.63
C TYR A 368 0.01 -4.76 -19.03
N GLU A 369 0.00 -5.80 -19.86
CA GLU A 369 1.22 -6.57 -20.19
C GLU A 369 2.37 -5.70 -20.70
N LYS A 370 2.10 -4.74 -21.60
CA LYS A 370 3.13 -3.85 -22.14
C LYS A 370 3.80 -2.99 -21.07
N LEU A 371 3.03 -2.59 -20.04
CA LEU A 371 3.52 -1.76 -18.94
C LEU A 371 4.38 -2.58 -17.97
N LEU A 372 4.03 -3.86 -17.80
CA LEU A 372 4.64 -4.77 -16.82
C LEU A 372 5.89 -5.49 -17.37
N LYS A 373 6.12 -5.50 -18.69
CA LYS A 373 7.33 -6.08 -19.29
C LYS A 373 8.55 -5.18 -19.04
N LYS A 374 9.68 -5.76 -18.62
CA LYS A 374 10.96 -5.05 -18.66
C LYS A 374 11.21 -4.63 -20.12
N LYS A 375 11.55 -3.37 -20.34
CA LYS A 375 12.11 -2.98 -21.64
C LYS A 375 13.40 -3.76 -21.82
N LYS A 376 13.52 -4.53 -22.93
CA LYS A 376 14.82 -5.07 -23.31
C LYS A 376 15.75 -3.87 -23.48
N LYS A 377 16.87 -3.86 -22.72
CA LYS A 377 17.96 -2.92 -22.95
C LYS A 377 18.63 -3.21 -24.28
#